data_a9fedcfc1877034206228e538a0f2808
#
_entry.id   a9fedcfc1877034206228e538a0f2808
#
_cell.length_a   1.000
_cell.length_b   1.000
_cell.length_c   1.000
_cell.angle_alpha   90.00
_cell.angle_beta   90.00
_cell.angle_gamma   90.00
#
_symmetry.space_group_name_H-M   'P 1'
#
loop_
_entity.id
_entity.type
_entity.pdbx_description
1 polymer ?
#
loop_
_entity_poly.entity_id
_entity_poly.type
_entity_poly.pdbx_seq_one_letter_code
_entity_poly.pdbx_strand_id
1 'polypeptide(L)'
;GKLRADFGRAFGPKEKELKEAAEQAALAAETVDMTLPVNRKPLGARHPLAKLMEDVEDFFISMGWQISSGPEIEAEWYNFDSLNFGPDHPARQMQDTFYVKGNQAKDAAGFVGSNMVVRTQTSSDQVRALLTRGVPLYIASPGRVFRTDELDATHTPVFHQCEALAVDKHLTMADLKGVLDKLAVAMFGPEAKTRL
;
A
#
# COMPACT_ATOMS: atom_id res chain seq x y z
N GLY A 1 -83.04 -23.55 -13.45
CA GLY A 1 -82.40 -23.54 -14.74
C GLY A 1 -82.01 -22.17 -15.31
N LYS A 2 -82.99 -21.36 -15.73
CA LYS A 2 -82.83 -20.17 -16.55
C LYS A 2 -82.02 -19.07 -15.81
N LEU A 3 -82.32 -18.76 -14.53
CA LEU A 3 -81.65 -17.79 -13.70
C LEU A 3 -80.17 -18.12 -13.46
N ARG A 4 -79.84 -19.40 -13.29
CA ARG A 4 -78.43 -19.82 -13.09
C ARG A 4 -77.60 -19.69 -14.40
N ALA A 5 -78.25 -19.93 -15.53
CA ALA A 5 -77.57 -19.74 -16.82
C ALA A 5 -77.40 -18.25 -17.16
N ASP A 6 -78.37 -17.40 -16.82
CA ASP A 6 -78.29 -15.95 -17.04
C ASP A 6 -77.23 -15.33 -16.13
N PHE A 7 -77.14 -15.74 -14.84
CA PHE A 7 -76.11 -15.34 -13.92
C PHE A 7 -74.70 -15.76 -14.39
N GLY A 8 -74.54 -17.00 -14.84
CA GLY A 8 -73.27 -17.47 -15.37
C GLY A 8 -72.79 -16.70 -16.61
N ARG A 9 -73.73 -16.33 -17.48
CA ARG A 9 -73.42 -15.51 -18.67
C ARG A 9 -72.99 -14.08 -18.33
N ALA A 10 -73.54 -13.49 -17.27
CA ALA A 10 -73.19 -12.14 -16.84
C ALA A 10 -71.95 -12.14 -15.93
N PHE A 11 -71.84 -13.13 -15.04
CA PHE A 11 -70.76 -13.19 -14.04
C PHE A 11 -69.42 -13.59 -14.63
N GLY A 12 -69.37 -14.60 -15.52
CA GLY A 12 -68.12 -15.11 -16.07
C GLY A 12 -67.29 -14.06 -16.84
N PRO A 13 -67.86 -13.28 -17.74
CA PRO A 13 -67.13 -12.20 -18.40
C PRO A 13 -66.68 -11.11 -17.47
N LYS A 14 -67.49 -10.75 -16.46
CA LYS A 14 -67.15 -9.70 -15.48
C LYS A 14 -66.07 -10.14 -14.51
N GLU A 15 -66.09 -11.39 -14.10
CA GLU A 15 -65.04 -11.99 -13.27
C GLU A 15 -63.69 -11.98 -14.01
N LYS A 16 -63.71 -12.34 -15.31
CA LYS A 16 -62.53 -12.34 -16.17
C LYS A 16 -61.96 -10.93 -16.33
N GLU A 17 -62.80 -9.97 -16.64
CA GLU A 17 -62.44 -8.56 -16.79
C GLU A 17 -61.79 -8.02 -15.51
N LEU A 18 -62.38 -8.32 -14.33
CA LEU A 18 -61.84 -7.87 -13.03
C LEU A 18 -60.51 -8.56 -12.68
N LYS A 19 -60.33 -9.82 -13.01
CA LYS A 19 -59.07 -10.53 -12.85
C LYS A 19 -57.97 -9.96 -13.74
N GLU A 20 -58.30 -9.72 -15.00
CA GLU A 20 -57.32 -9.12 -15.95
C GLU A 20 -56.95 -7.69 -15.51
N ALA A 21 -57.91 -6.90 -15.05
CA ALA A 21 -57.66 -5.56 -14.53
C ALA A 21 -56.77 -5.57 -13.26
N ALA A 22 -57.06 -6.52 -12.36
CA ALA A 22 -56.24 -6.67 -11.14
C ALA A 22 -54.82 -7.13 -11.45
N GLU A 23 -54.67 -8.06 -12.39
CA GLU A 23 -53.35 -8.52 -12.84
C GLU A 23 -52.56 -7.41 -13.51
N GLN A 24 -53.19 -6.62 -14.39
CA GLN A 24 -52.52 -5.45 -14.98
C GLN A 24 -52.14 -4.38 -13.98
N ALA A 25 -52.99 -4.14 -12.99
CA ALA A 25 -52.68 -3.22 -11.91
C ALA A 25 -51.50 -3.70 -11.05
N ALA A 26 -51.39 -5.00 -10.77
CA ALA A 26 -50.27 -5.59 -10.07
C ALA A 26 -48.99 -5.48 -10.90
N LEU A 27 -49.03 -5.82 -12.16
CA LEU A 27 -47.86 -5.67 -13.06
C LEU A 27 -47.39 -4.22 -13.19
N ALA A 28 -48.30 -3.26 -13.25
CA ALA A 28 -47.94 -1.84 -13.27
C ALA A 28 -47.30 -1.37 -11.96
N ALA A 29 -47.79 -1.89 -10.81
CA ALA A 29 -47.21 -1.58 -9.49
C ALA A 29 -45.82 -2.21 -9.30
N GLU A 30 -45.56 -3.37 -9.92
CA GLU A 30 -44.28 -4.08 -9.87
C GLU A 30 -43.29 -3.64 -10.97
N THR A 31 -43.57 -2.58 -11.73
CA THR A 31 -42.67 -2.08 -12.76
C THR A 31 -41.34 -1.66 -12.17
N VAL A 32 -40.28 -2.31 -12.58
CA VAL A 32 -38.90 -2.03 -12.18
C VAL A 32 -38.18 -1.33 -13.36
N ASP A 33 -37.51 -0.24 -13.07
CA ASP A 33 -36.66 0.43 -14.05
C ASP A 33 -35.42 -0.44 -14.35
N MET A 34 -35.44 -1.08 -15.52
CA MET A 34 -34.35 -1.95 -15.99
C MET A 34 -33.13 -1.20 -16.45
N THR A 35 -33.18 0.13 -16.53
CA THR A 35 -32.02 0.96 -16.90
C THR A 35 -31.13 1.29 -15.71
N LEU A 36 -31.62 1.07 -14.49
CA LEU A 36 -30.82 1.27 -13.28
C LEU A 36 -29.75 0.17 -13.16
N PRO A 37 -28.50 0.53 -12.85
CA PRO A 37 -27.44 -0.46 -12.66
C PRO A 37 -27.75 -1.39 -11.50
N VAL A 38 -27.90 -2.68 -11.77
CA VAL A 38 -28.29 -3.73 -10.80
C VAL A 38 -27.20 -4.00 -9.75
N ASN A 39 -25.94 -3.73 -10.07
CA ASN A 39 -24.79 -3.96 -9.21
C ASN A 39 -24.10 -2.65 -8.83
N ARG A 40 -24.61 -1.96 -7.85
CA ARG A 40 -23.90 -0.85 -7.19
C ARG A 40 -22.87 -1.42 -6.20
N LYS A 41 -21.83 -2.07 -6.72
CA LYS A 41 -20.65 -2.32 -5.88
C LYS A 41 -19.98 -0.97 -5.66
N PRO A 42 -19.82 -0.51 -4.41
CA PRO A 42 -19.03 0.69 -4.16
C PRO A 42 -17.63 0.45 -4.72
N LEU A 43 -17.13 1.41 -5.51
CA LEU A 43 -15.76 1.37 -5.96
C LEU A 43 -14.87 1.38 -4.71
N GLY A 44 -13.96 0.42 -4.62
CA GLY A 44 -12.96 0.40 -3.56
C GLY A 44 -12.07 1.64 -3.68
N ALA A 45 -11.58 2.13 -2.55
CA ALA A 45 -10.56 3.17 -2.50
C ALA A 45 -9.23 2.57 -2.06
N ARG A 46 -8.12 3.04 -2.64
CA ARG A 46 -6.77 2.69 -2.18
C ARG A 46 -6.47 3.39 -0.86
N HIS A 47 -5.72 2.73 -0.01
CA HIS A 47 -5.24 3.37 1.21
C HIS A 47 -4.38 4.60 0.88
N PRO A 48 -4.52 5.74 1.58
CA PRO A 48 -3.76 6.97 1.27
C PRO A 48 -2.24 6.76 1.21
N LEU A 49 -1.66 5.96 2.13
CA LEU A 49 -0.24 5.63 2.09
C LEU A 49 0.15 4.82 0.84
N ALA A 50 -0.68 3.86 0.42
CA ALA A 50 -0.41 3.11 -0.80
C ALA A 50 -0.42 4.02 -2.04
N LYS A 51 -1.36 4.96 -2.09
CA LYS A 51 -1.42 5.95 -3.17
C LYS A 51 -0.18 6.86 -3.16
N LEU A 52 0.23 7.35 -1.99
CA LEU A 52 1.43 8.18 -1.85
C LEU A 52 2.69 7.44 -2.29
N MET A 53 2.84 6.16 -1.91
CA MET A 53 3.99 5.35 -2.30
C MET A 53 4.03 5.14 -3.82
N GLU A 54 2.88 4.86 -4.46
CA GLU A 54 2.78 4.79 -5.92
C GLU A 54 3.19 6.10 -6.60
N ASP A 55 2.74 7.25 -6.08
CA ASP A 55 3.11 8.55 -6.64
C ASP A 55 4.62 8.82 -6.54
N VAL A 56 5.25 8.39 -5.44
CA VAL A 56 6.71 8.46 -5.27
C VAL A 56 7.43 7.52 -6.23
N GLU A 57 6.94 6.29 -6.41
CA GLU A 57 7.50 5.33 -7.38
C GLU A 57 7.40 5.88 -8.80
N ASP A 58 6.24 6.36 -9.22
CA ASP A 58 6.00 6.94 -10.54
C ASP A 58 6.91 8.15 -10.80
N PHE A 59 7.13 8.99 -9.79
CA PHE A 59 8.07 10.10 -9.87
C PHE A 59 9.49 9.61 -10.20
N PHE A 60 10.03 8.64 -9.46
CA PHE A 60 11.37 8.12 -9.72
C PHE A 60 11.46 7.39 -11.05
N ILE A 61 10.45 6.60 -11.42
CA ILE A 61 10.37 5.92 -12.73
C ILE A 61 10.39 6.95 -13.86
N SER A 62 9.65 8.07 -13.73
CA SER A 62 9.62 9.13 -14.74
C SER A 62 10.99 9.79 -14.98
N MET A 63 11.87 9.73 -13.98
CA MET A 63 13.26 10.21 -14.08
C MET A 63 14.25 9.15 -14.58
N GLY A 64 13.78 7.94 -14.91
CA GLY A 64 14.60 6.83 -15.37
C GLY A 64 15.25 6.01 -14.26
N TRP A 65 14.81 6.19 -13.01
CA TRP A 65 15.27 5.39 -11.88
C TRP A 65 14.55 4.05 -11.81
N GLN A 66 15.17 3.07 -11.20
CA GLN A 66 14.59 1.76 -10.96
C GLN A 66 14.03 1.67 -9.55
N ILE A 67 12.87 1.03 -9.40
CA ILE A 67 12.36 0.68 -8.08
C ILE A 67 13.05 -0.60 -7.60
N SER A 68 13.58 -0.56 -6.38
CA SER A 68 14.20 -1.69 -5.72
C SER A 68 13.40 -2.03 -4.46
N SER A 69 13.10 -3.30 -4.29
CA SER A 69 12.41 -3.80 -3.09
C SER A 69 13.17 -4.99 -2.51
N GLY A 70 13.07 -5.17 -1.23
CA GLY A 70 13.67 -6.29 -0.50
C GLY A 70 12.78 -6.79 0.63
N PRO A 71 13.19 -7.87 1.31
CA PRO A 71 12.43 -8.47 2.38
C PRO A 71 12.36 -7.55 3.62
N GLU A 72 11.27 -7.66 4.37
CA GLU A 72 11.12 -6.93 5.64
C GLU A 72 11.95 -7.58 6.77
N ILE A 73 12.21 -8.88 6.68
CA ILE A 73 13.10 -9.61 7.59
C ILE A 73 14.43 -9.79 6.89
N GLU A 74 15.48 -9.22 7.47
CA GLU A 74 16.81 -9.14 6.90
C GLU A 74 17.85 -9.79 7.78
N ALA A 75 18.94 -10.28 7.18
CA ALA A 75 20.14 -10.56 7.94
C ALA A 75 20.70 -9.27 8.54
N GLU A 76 21.12 -9.33 9.80
CA GLU A 76 21.66 -8.19 10.54
C GLU A 76 22.78 -7.46 9.78
N TRP A 77 23.56 -8.21 9.02
CA TRP A 77 24.61 -7.67 8.16
C TRP A 77 24.10 -6.63 7.15
N TYR A 78 22.98 -6.89 6.47
CA TYR A 78 22.39 -5.93 5.50
C TYR A 78 21.83 -4.69 6.16
N ASN A 79 21.34 -4.82 7.39
CA ASN A 79 20.70 -3.72 8.10
C ASN A 79 21.72 -2.83 8.84
N PHE A 80 22.92 -3.36 9.15
CA PHE A 80 23.92 -2.69 9.98
C PHE A 80 25.34 -2.74 9.43
N ASP A 81 25.98 -3.90 9.39
CA ASP A 81 27.41 -4.02 9.13
C ASP A 81 27.79 -3.46 7.74
N SER A 82 27.03 -3.78 6.71
CA SER A 82 27.23 -3.29 5.35
C SER A 82 27.01 -1.77 5.19
N LEU A 83 26.34 -1.15 6.16
CA LEU A 83 26.10 0.28 6.24
C LEU A 83 27.03 0.99 7.24
N ASN A 84 28.07 0.29 7.69
CA ASN A 84 29.09 0.79 8.62
C ASN A 84 28.55 1.09 10.04
N PHE A 85 27.50 0.41 10.48
CA PHE A 85 27.06 0.41 11.88
C PHE A 85 27.84 -0.67 12.62
N GLY A 86 28.82 -0.28 13.42
CA GLY A 86 29.61 -1.20 14.25
C GLY A 86 28.79 -1.89 15.35
N PRO A 87 29.34 -2.95 15.97
CA PRO A 87 28.60 -3.74 16.99
C PRO A 87 28.18 -2.92 18.21
N ASP A 88 28.91 -1.87 18.54
CA ASP A 88 28.62 -1.01 19.70
C ASP A 88 27.75 0.20 19.34
N HIS A 89 27.25 0.27 18.10
CA HIS A 89 26.42 1.40 17.67
C HIS A 89 25.04 1.37 18.38
N PRO A 90 24.57 2.50 18.94
CA PRO A 90 23.30 2.55 19.68
C PRO A 90 22.09 1.99 18.90
N ALA A 91 22.01 2.25 17.59
CA ALA A 91 20.91 1.75 16.74
C ALA A 91 20.83 0.21 16.66
N ARG A 92 21.87 -0.53 17.05
CA ARG A 92 21.88 -2.00 17.13
C ARG A 92 21.34 -2.53 18.46
N GLN A 93 21.01 -1.67 19.40
CA GLN A 93 20.48 -2.10 20.68
C GLN A 93 19.05 -2.62 20.53
N MET A 94 18.69 -3.60 21.36
CA MET A 94 17.37 -4.25 21.32
C MET A 94 16.21 -3.28 21.57
N GLN A 95 16.48 -2.14 22.18
CA GLN A 95 15.47 -1.11 22.44
C GLN A 95 15.07 -0.31 21.17
N ASP A 96 15.86 -0.41 20.08
CA ASP A 96 15.58 0.33 18.84
C ASP A 96 15.31 -0.60 17.64
N THR A 97 15.53 -1.91 17.81
CA THR A 97 15.43 -2.91 16.71
C THR A 97 14.70 -4.17 17.15
N PHE A 98 13.77 -4.63 16.31
CA PHE A 98 13.13 -5.93 16.49
C PHE A 98 14.02 -7.06 15.98
N TYR A 99 14.53 -7.88 16.88
CA TYR A 99 15.26 -9.09 16.55
C TYR A 99 14.34 -10.29 16.45
N VAL A 100 14.56 -11.10 15.41
CA VAL A 100 13.80 -12.32 15.21
C VAL A 100 14.34 -13.40 16.16
N LYS A 101 13.46 -14.01 16.95
CA LYS A 101 13.84 -15.12 17.84
C LYS A 101 14.22 -16.35 17.01
N GLY A 102 15.39 -16.91 17.24
CA GLY A 102 15.91 -18.07 16.49
C GLY A 102 16.39 -19.19 17.40
N ASN A 103 16.75 -20.33 16.78
CA ASN A 103 17.25 -21.53 17.46
C ASN A 103 18.79 -21.57 17.57
N GLN A 104 19.44 -20.43 17.58
CA GLN A 104 20.88 -20.35 17.70
C GLN A 104 21.37 -20.56 19.14
N ALA A 105 22.65 -20.95 19.28
CA ALA A 105 23.27 -21.06 20.58
C ALA A 105 23.18 -19.70 21.34
N LYS A 106 23.00 -19.80 22.66
CA LYS A 106 23.00 -18.60 23.52
C LYS A 106 24.35 -17.91 23.42
N ASP A 107 24.33 -16.60 23.29
CA ASP A 107 25.52 -15.78 23.50
C ASP A 107 25.94 -15.76 24.98
N ALA A 108 27.05 -15.08 25.30
CA ALA A 108 27.56 -14.95 26.65
C ALA A 108 26.58 -14.30 27.65
N ALA A 109 25.60 -13.52 27.14
CA ALA A 109 24.53 -12.91 27.92
C ALA A 109 23.26 -13.76 28.00
N GLY A 110 23.26 -14.97 27.34
CA GLY A 110 22.13 -15.88 27.33
C GLY A 110 21.06 -15.55 26.29
N PHE A 111 21.29 -14.59 25.41
CA PHE A 111 20.39 -14.23 24.33
C PHE A 111 20.49 -15.23 23.18
N VAL A 112 19.35 -15.63 22.66
CA VAL A 112 19.23 -16.55 21.51
C VAL A 112 18.68 -15.77 20.32
N GLY A 113 19.58 -15.29 19.46
CA GLY A 113 19.23 -14.54 18.24
C GLY A 113 19.35 -15.41 17.00
N SER A 114 18.67 -15.05 15.96
CA SER A 114 18.79 -15.66 14.62
C SER A 114 19.77 -14.94 13.72
N ASN A 115 20.38 -13.84 14.16
CA ASN A 115 21.09 -12.85 13.35
C ASN A 115 20.20 -12.25 12.24
N MET A 116 18.89 -12.30 12.47
CA MET A 116 17.88 -11.72 11.61
C MET A 116 17.14 -10.62 12.37
N VAL A 117 16.87 -9.55 11.68
CA VAL A 117 16.15 -8.38 12.21
C VAL A 117 14.95 -8.05 11.30
N VAL A 118 13.96 -7.37 11.86
CA VAL A 118 12.99 -6.68 11.04
C VAL A 118 13.59 -5.34 10.66
N ARG A 119 13.68 -5.04 9.37
CA ARG A 119 14.45 -3.90 8.86
C ARG A 119 14.02 -2.58 9.49
N THR A 120 14.97 -1.81 9.95
CA THR A 120 14.77 -0.49 10.56
C THR A 120 14.78 0.65 9.54
N GLN A 121 15.17 0.34 8.30
CA GLN A 121 15.32 1.26 7.18
C GLN A 121 15.29 0.48 5.86
N THR A 122 15.05 1.16 4.73
CA THR A 122 15.08 0.54 3.39
C THR A 122 16.48 0.53 2.77
N SER A 123 17.51 0.96 3.49
CA SER A 123 18.92 0.99 3.04
C SER A 123 19.48 -0.39 2.71
N SER A 124 18.96 -1.46 3.31
CA SER A 124 19.34 -2.84 2.96
C SER A 124 19.10 -3.16 1.47
N ASP A 125 18.06 -2.57 0.88
CA ASP A 125 17.76 -2.74 -0.54
C ASP A 125 18.82 -2.08 -1.43
N GLN A 126 19.42 -0.97 -0.99
CA GLN A 126 20.52 -0.30 -1.68
C GLN A 126 21.76 -1.21 -1.72
N VAL A 127 22.09 -1.84 -0.59
CA VAL A 127 23.22 -2.80 -0.52
C VAL A 127 22.98 -3.97 -1.46
N ARG A 128 21.78 -4.55 -1.46
CA ARG A 128 21.43 -5.65 -2.38
C ARG A 128 21.56 -5.22 -3.84
N ALA A 129 21.07 -4.03 -4.18
CA ALA A 129 21.16 -3.52 -5.54
C ALA A 129 22.60 -3.30 -5.98
N LEU A 130 23.46 -2.73 -5.13
CA LEU A 130 24.88 -2.56 -5.42
C LEU A 130 25.58 -3.90 -5.65
N LEU A 131 25.30 -4.92 -4.82
CA LEU A 131 25.92 -6.24 -4.95
C LEU A 131 25.45 -7.00 -6.20
N THR A 132 24.20 -6.79 -6.63
CA THR A 132 23.61 -7.57 -7.72
C THR A 132 23.68 -6.89 -9.08
N ARG A 133 23.63 -5.55 -9.12
CA ARG A 133 23.55 -4.77 -10.35
C ARG A 133 24.83 -4.00 -10.65
N GLY A 134 25.64 -3.69 -9.62
CA GLY A 134 26.83 -2.86 -9.76
C GLY A 134 26.51 -1.39 -10.04
N VAL A 135 27.47 -0.69 -10.64
CA VAL A 135 27.36 0.73 -10.98
C VAL A 135 27.59 0.95 -12.48
N PRO A 136 26.98 1.97 -13.11
CA PRO A 136 26.14 3.02 -12.50
C PRO A 136 24.80 2.51 -12.01
N LEU A 137 24.25 3.14 -10.96
CA LEU A 137 23.02 2.71 -10.30
C LEU A 137 22.18 3.91 -9.88
N TYR A 138 20.90 3.88 -10.24
CA TYR A 138 19.90 4.86 -9.84
C TYR A 138 18.67 4.09 -9.37
N ILE A 139 18.41 4.06 -8.06
CA ILE A 139 17.30 3.31 -7.47
C ILE A 139 16.56 4.14 -6.44
N ALA A 140 15.27 3.87 -6.30
CA ALA A 140 14.45 4.25 -5.17
C ALA A 140 13.91 2.98 -4.49
N SER A 141 13.96 2.97 -3.16
CA SER A 141 13.59 1.82 -2.32
C SER A 141 12.46 2.20 -1.38
N PRO A 142 11.18 2.17 -1.84
CA PRO A 142 10.03 2.38 -1.00
C PRO A 142 9.72 1.13 -0.19
N GLY A 143 9.24 1.29 1.05
CA GLY A 143 8.85 0.13 1.84
C GLY A 143 8.48 0.45 3.28
N ARG A 144 7.93 -0.55 3.97
CA ARG A 144 7.68 -0.49 5.41
C ARG A 144 8.97 -0.74 6.17
N VAL A 145 9.12 -0.05 7.28
CA VAL A 145 10.23 -0.18 8.21
C VAL A 145 9.68 -0.24 9.64
N PHE A 146 10.48 -0.77 10.56
CA PHE A 146 10.03 -1.15 11.88
C PHE A 146 11.04 -0.70 12.92
N ARG A 147 10.56 -0.04 13.96
CA ARG A 147 11.37 0.37 15.12
C ARG A 147 10.61 0.08 16.41
N THR A 148 11.32 -0.16 17.48
CA THR A 148 10.72 -0.48 18.78
C THR A 148 10.23 0.75 19.53
N ASP A 149 10.04 1.87 18.84
CA ASP A 149 9.51 3.11 19.43
C ASP A 149 8.14 2.89 20.08
N GLU A 150 7.91 3.50 21.20
CA GLU A 150 6.58 3.53 21.81
C GLU A 150 5.61 4.33 20.94
N LEU A 151 4.38 3.85 20.86
CA LEU A 151 3.32 4.52 20.10
C LEU A 151 2.89 5.79 20.85
N ASP A 152 3.19 6.96 20.28
CA ASP A 152 2.76 8.26 20.78
C ASP A 152 2.20 9.15 19.66
N ALA A 153 2.09 10.46 19.90
CA ALA A 153 1.57 11.41 18.91
C ALA A 153 2.49 11.60 17.69
N THR A 154 3.77 11.24 17.78
CA THR A 154 4.80 11.49 16.76
C THR A 154 5.55 10.24 16.32
N HIS A 155 5.41 9.13 17.04
CA HIS A 155 6.10 7.88 16.76
C HIS A 155 5.13 6.73 16.57
N THR A 156 5.46 5.86 15.63
CA THR A 156 4.78 4.60 15.40
C THR A 156 5.81 3.50 15.13
N PRO A 157 5.65 2.30 15.69
CA PRO A 157 6.60 1.21 15.48
C PRO A 157 6.67 0.71 14.03
N VAL A 158 5.68 1.04 13.22
CA VAL A 158 5.62 0.68 11.79
C VAL A 158 5.33 1.93 10.97
N PHE A 159 6.23 2.27 10.05
CA PHE A 159 6.03 3.40 9.16
C PHE A 159 6.59 3.11 7.76
N HIS A 160 6.32 3.99 6.82
CA HIS A 160 6.79 3.87 5.43
C HIS A 160 7.96 4.83 5.22
N GLN A 161 8.95 4.35 4.49
CA GLN A 161 10.12 5.11 4.12
C GLN A 161 10.41 4.89 2.62
N CYS A 162 10.91 5.89 1.95
CA CYS A 162 11.49 5.76 0.63
C CYS A 162 12.89 6.34 0.65
N GLU A 163 13.87 5.52 0.38
CA GLU A 163 15.24 5.95 0.18
C GLU A 163 15.60 5.94 -1.29
N ALA A 164 16.48 6.84 -1.71
CA ALA A 164 16.97 6.89 -3.07
C ALA A 164 18.50 6.90 -3.08
N LEU A 165 19.09 6.10 -3.97
CA LEU A 165 20.54 6.00 -4.16
C LEU A 165 20.89 6.21 -5.62
N ALA A 166 21.79 7.16 -5.87
CA ALA A 166 22.44 7.33 -7.17
C ALA A 166 23.95 7.14 -7.01
N VAL A 167 24.53 6.26 -7.82
CA VAL A 167 25.98 6.04 -7.87
C VAL A 167 26.42 6.11 -9.32
N ASP A 168 27.10 7.18 -9.68
CA ASP A 168 27.61 7.39 -11.03
C ASP A 168 28.80 8.36 -11.00
N LYS A 169 29.44 8.51 -12.16
CA LYS A 169 30.53 9.51 -12.35
C LYS A 169 29.95 10.92 -12.39
N HIS A 170 30.68 11.86 -11.82
CA HIS A 170 30.41 13.30 -11.88
C HIS A 170 29.11 13.75 -11.16
N LEU A 171 28.50 12.92 -10.30
CA LEU A 171 27.41 13.36 -9.46
C LEU A 171 27.88 14.41 -8.45
N THR A 172 27.05 15.42 -8.25
CA THR A 172 27.34 16.58 -7.39
C THR A 172 26.23 16.80 -6.37
N MET A 173 26.48 17.66 -5.38
CA MET A 173 25.44 18.11 -4.45
C MET A 173 24.30 18.88 -5.15
N ALA A 174 24.57 19.49 -6.31
CA ALA A 174 23.54 20.14 -7.11
C ALA A 174 22.56 19.12 -7.71
N ASP A 175 23.03 17.94 -8.10
CA ASP A 175 22.17 16.86 -8.59
C ASP A 175 21.29 16.34 -7.48
N LEU A 176 21.83 16.10 -6.27
CA LEU A 176 21.04 15.71 -5.10
C LEU A 176 19.96 16.76 -4.79
N LYS A 177 20.34 18.04 -4.72
CA LYS A 177 19.38 19.11 -4.48
C LYS A 177 18.31 19.15 -5.57
N GLY A 178 18.68 19.02 -6.83
CA GLY A 178 17.76 19.03 -7.96
C GLY A 178 16.73 17.91 -7.91
N VAL A 179 17.12 16.70 -7.48
CA VAL A 179 16.19 15.57 -7.28
C VAL A 179 15.23 15.86 -6.14
N LEU A 180 15.73 16.34 -5.00
CA LEU A 180 14.90 16.66 -3.83
C LEU A 180 13.91 17.81 -4.11
N ASP A 181 14.35 18.86 -4.81
CA ASP A 181 13.48 19.96 -5.23
C ASP A 181 12.35 19.46 -6.13
N LYS A 182 12.67 18.62 -7.12
CA LYS A 182 11.66 18.04 -8.02
C LYS A 182 10.69 17.13 -7.29
N LEU A 183 11.18 16.29 -6.39
CA LEU A 183 10.34 15.41 -5.56
C LEU A 183 9.39 16.25 -4.70
N ALA A 184 9.90 17.29 -4.04
CA ALA A 184 9.09 18.16 -3.21
C ALA A 184 7.96 18.83 -4.00
N VAL A 185 8.27 19.34 -5.20
CA VAL A 185 7.27 19.95 -6.09
C VAL A 185 6.26 18.92 -6.57
N ALA A 186 6.69 17.73 -6.91
CA ALA A 186 5.79 16.64 -7.36
C ALA A 186 4.81 16.19 -6.26
N MET A 187 5.27 16.12 -5.00
CA MET A 187 4.48 15.63 -3.87
C MET A 187 3.64 16.72 -3.20
N PHE A 188 4.15 17.94 -3.11
CA PHE A 188 3.56 19.02 -2.32
C PHE A 188 3.11 20.25 -3.14
N GLY A 189 3.29 20.19 -4.46
CA GLY A 189 2.90 21.25 -5.37
C GLY A 189 3.98 22.29 -5.66
N PRO A 190 3.70 23.22 -6.61
CA PRO A 190 4.73 24.11 -7.20
C PRO A 190 5.31 25.13 -6.21
N GLU A 191 4.64 25.39 -5.11
CA GLU A 191 5.09 26.33 -4.07
C GLU A 191 6.05 25.69 -3.06
N ALA A 192 6.30 24.35 -3.15
CA ALA A 192 7.20 23.64 -2.25
C ALA A 192 8.64 24.13 -2.43
N LYS A 193 9.33 24.37 -1.32
CA LYS A 193 10.73 24.78 -1.28
C LYS A 193 11.52 23.88 -0.35
N THR A 194 12.65 23.39 -0.84
CA THR A 194 13.58 22.60 -0.03
C THR A 194 14.71 23.46 0.52
N ARG A 195 15.25 23.07 1.66
CA ARG A 195 16.50 23.57 2.23
C ARG A 195 17.44 22.38 2.44
N LEU A 196 18.66 22.52 1.97
CA LEU A 196 19.79 21.59 2.22
C LEU A 196 20.80 22.28 3.11
#